data_aaa7c65631713d20bf40c61005ee3279
#
_entry.id   aaa7c65631713d20bf40c61005ee3279
#
_cell.length_a   1.000
_cell.length_b   1.000
_cell.length_c   1.000
_cell.angle_alpha   90.00
_cell.angle_beta   90.00
_cell.angle_gamma   90.00
#
_symmetry.space_group_name_H-M   'P 1'
#
loop_
_entity.id
_entity.type
_entity.pdbx_description
1 polymer ?
#
loop_
_entity_poly.entity_id
_entity_poly.type
_entity_poly.pdbx_seq_one_letter_code
_entity_poly.pdbx_strand_id
1 'polypeptide(L)'
;MTNAENIFFEEFKTTHNVVPFDRIEKSFYEEAVDSGIKQADREIEVIVNQRSRPTFENTIEALEDAGEMLNRTLLTFYPILSADGDEEMNQISLRIAPKLAEHSANISLNEKLWQRVKEVYENRDKLDLNTEQKTLLKNTYDSFARSGANLEGADRDAYRKLQAELSELTLKFEQNTVKCTAAYELWLTKDDLAGLPQSTVEAAALAAKE
;
A
#
# COMPACT_ATOMS: atom_id res chain seq x y z
N MET A 1 -21.46 2.09 27.98
CA MET A 1 -20.16 2.34 27.35
C MET A 1 -20.45 3.29 26.20
N THR A 2 -20.01 4.55 26.29
CA THR A 2 -20.11 5.50 25.19
C THR A 2 -19.22 4.95 24.09
N ASN A 3 -19.82 4.61 22.90
CA ASN A 3 -19.03 4.33 21.72
C ASN A 3 -18.14 5.55 21.49
N ALA A 4 -16.84 5.40 21.70
CA ALA A 4 -15.90 6.45 21.35
C ALA A 4 -16.02 6.65 19.84
N GLU A 5 -16.21 7.90 19.42
CA GLU A 5 -16.34 8.22 17.99
C GLU A 5 -15.00 7.96 17.32
N ASN A 6 -15.01 7.22 16.21
CA ASN A 6 -13.78 6.83 15.52
C ASN A 6 -13.08 8.07 14.96
N ILE A 7 -11.92 8.37 15.50
CA ILE A 7 -11.19 9.61 15.23
C ILE A 7 -10.70 9.75 13.78
N PHE A 8 -10.67 8.66 13.01
CA PHE A 8 -10.26 8.69 11.60
C PHE A 8 -11.32 9.28 10.68
N PHE A 9 -12.58 9.42 11.13
CA PHE A 9 -13.65 9.96 10.30
C PHE A 9 -13.59 11.47 10.11
N GLU A 10 -12.81 12.17 10.93
CA GLU A 10 -12.56 13.59 10.83
C GLU A 10 -11.05 13.87 10.77
N GLU A 11 -10.69 15.07 10.34
CA GLU A 11 -9.31 15.55 10.47
C GLU A 11 -8.90 15.63 11.95
N PHE A 12 -7.64 15.35 12.21
CA PHE A 12 -7.10 15.47 13.57
C PHE A 12 -7.05 16.94 13.99
N LYS A 13 -7.89 17.32 14.96
CA LYS A 13 -7.95 18.69 15.53
C LYS A 13 -6.88 18.91 16.61
N THR A 14 -5.68 18.44 16.37
CA THR A 14 -4.50 18.57 17.22
C THR A 14 -3.58 19.68 16.72
N THR A 15 -2.64 20.11 17.54
CA THR A 15 -1.60 21.05 17.07
C THR A 15 -0.83 20.43 15.91
N HIS A 16 -0.75 21.13 14.80
CA HIS A 16 -0.12 20.67 13.54
C HIS A 16 -0.71 19.37 12.94
N ASN A 17 -1.96 19.04 13.26
CA ASN A 17 -2.64 17.82 12.81
C ASN A 17 -1.88 16.52 13.16
N VAL A 18 -1.11 16.53 14.24
CA VAL A 18 -0.38 15.35 14.72
C VAL A 18 -1.37 14.27 15.11
N VAL A 19 -1.05 13.03 14.79
CA VAL A 19 -1.86 11.85 15.13
C VAL A 19 -2.03 11.74 16.65
N PRO A 20 -3.25 11.75 17.19
CA PRO A 20 -3.50 11.60 18.63
C PRO A 20 -3.46 10.11 19.03
N PHE A 21 -2.27 9.54 19.10
CA PHE A 21 -2.05 8.11 19.37
C PHE A 21 -2.69 7.63 20.67
N ASP A 22 -2.79 8.49 21.69
CA ASP A 22 -3.43 8.21 22.97
C ASP A 22 -4.96 8.02 22.89
N ARG A 23 -5.56 8.35 21.74
CA ARG A 23 -7.00 8.25 21.49
C ARG A 23 -7.37 7.17 20.50
N ILE A 24 -6.39 6.48 19.93
CA ILE A 24 -6.62 5.43 18.92
C ILE A 24 -6.92 4.10 19.63
N GLU A 25 -8.07 3.53 19.31
CA GLU A 25 -8.40 2.15 19.66
C GLU A 25 -8.17 1.26 18.44
N LYS A 26 -7.65 0.04 18.62
CA LYS A 26 -7.39 -0.90 17.52
C LYS A 26 -8.64 -1.22 16.71
N SER A 27 -9.79 -1.28 17.37
CA SER A 27 -11.10 -1.47 16.74
C SER A 27 -11.45 -0.41 15.71
N PHE A 28 -10.86 0.79 15.77
CA PHE A 28 -11.13 1.87 14.83
C PHE A 28 -10.56 1.61 13.44
N TYR A 29 -9.45 0.87 13.34
CA TYR A 29 -8.74 0.71 12.07
C TYR A 29 -9.57 0.01 10.99
N GLU A 30 -10.18 -1.12 11.30
CA GLU A 30 -10.95 -1.87 10.30
C GLU A 30 -12.17 -1.08 9.83
N GLU A 31 -12.90 -0.45 10.75
CA GLU A 31 -14.05 0.40 10.44
C GLU A 31 -13.64 1.63 9.60
N ALA A 32 -12.51 2.26 9.94
CA ALA A 32 -11.99 3.40 9.20
C ALA A 32 -11.53 3.02 7.79
N VAL A 33 -10.90 1.86 7.63
CA VAL A 33 -10.54 1.32 6.31
C VAL A 33 -11.78 1.05 5.47
N ASP A 34 -12.80 0.37 6.01
CA ASP A 34 -14.03 0.06 5.29
C ASP A 34 -14.78 1.33 4.86
N SER A 35 -14.79 2.34 5.72
CA SER A 35 -15.42 3.63 5.44
C SER A 35 -14.59 4.46 4.45
N GLY A 36 -13.26 4.41 4.60
CA GLY A 36 -12.31 5.11 3.72
C GLY A 36 -12.34 4.57 2.29
N ILE A 37 -12.40 3.26 2.10
CA ILE A 37 -12.58 2.64 0.78
C ILE A 37 -13.88 3.13 0.13
N LYS A 38 -15.00 3.09 0.87
CA LYS A 38 -16.30 3.54 0.35
C LYS A 38 -16.32 5.02 -0.01
N GLN A 39 -15.57 5.84 0.73
CA GLN A 39 -15.44 7.26 0.43
C GLN A 39 -14.58 7.47 -0.82
N ALA A 40 -13.41 6.85 -0.89
CA ALA A 40 -12.52 6.91 -2.04
C ALA A 40 -13.22 6.43 -3.33
N ASP A 41 -13.97 5.33 -3.28
CA ASP A 41 -14.73 4.82 -4.42
C ASP A 41 -15.75 5.86 -4.93
N ARG A 42 -16.46 6.56 -4.03
CA ARG A 42 -17.39 7.63 -4.43
C ARG A 42 -16.67 8.84 -5.04
N GLU A 43 -15.52 9.23 -4.51
CA GLU A 43 -14.71 10.32 -5.03
C GLU A 43 -14.21 9.98 -6.45
N ILE A 44 -13.78 8.74 -6.67
CA ILE A 44 -13.39 8.25 -8.00
C ILE A 44 -14.60 8.21 -8.94
N GLU A 45 -15.77 7.76 -8.47
CA GLU A 45 -17.01 7.81 -9.26
C GLU A 45 -17.37 9.23 -9.71
N VAL A 46 -17.16 10.23 -8.86
CA VAL A 46 -17.33 11.65 -9.22
C VAL A 46 -16.37 12.03 -10.34
N ILE A 47 -15.09 11.66 -10.25
CA ILE A 47 -14.09 11.94 -11.27
C ILE A 47 -14.48 11.33 -12.62
N VAL A 48 -14.83 10.04 -12.65
CA VAL A 48 -15.08 9.31 -13.91
C VAL A 48 -16.42 9.62 -14.56
N ASN A 49 -17.39 10.13 -13.80
CA ASN A 49 -18.72 10.48 -14.31
C ASN A 49 -18.88 11.97 -14.67
N GLN A 50 -17.81 12.76 -14.54
CA GLN A 50 -17.84 14.16 -14.96
C GLN A 50 -18.09 14.28 -16.48
N ARG A 51 -18.97 15.19 -16.84
CA ARG A 51 -19.24 15.53 -18.25
C ARG A 51 -18.25 16.53 -18.83
N SER A 52 -17.53 17.23 -17.96
CA SER A 52 -16.50 18.20 -18.36
C SER A 52 -15.29 17.47 -18.95
N ARG A 53 -14.63 18.14 -19.88
CA ARG A 53 -13.38 17.67 -20.45
C ARG A 53 -12.34 17.44 -19.34
N PRO A 54 -11.54 16.35 -19.40
CA PRO A 54 -10.45 16.12 -18.46
C PRO A 54 -9.45 17.28 -18.42
N THR A 55 -9.16 17.77 -17.23
CA THR A 55 -8.10 18.75 -16.94
C THR A 55 -7.18 18.17 -15.87
N PHE A 56 -6.06 18.85 -15.63
CA PHE A 56 -5.15 18.46 -14.55
C PHE A 56 -5.88 18.50 -13.20
N GLU A 57 -6.61 19.56 -12.91
CA GLU A 57 -7.31 19.77 -11.64
C GLU A 57 -8.44 18.77 -11.42
N ASN A 58 -9.31 18.58 -12.43
CA ASN A 58 -10.51 17.75 -12.28
C ASN A 58 -10.25 16.23 -12.48
N THR A 59 -9.01 15.85 -12.74
CA THR A 59 -8.65 14.46 -12.98
C THR A 59 -7.42 14.05 -12.17
N ILE A 60 -6.30 14.76 -12.29
CA ILE A 60 -5.04 14.37 -11.65
C ILE A 60 -5.00 14.81 -10.19
N GLU A 61 -5.25 16.08 -9.90
CA GLU A 61 -5.35 16.58 -8.52
C GLU A 61 -6.51 15.91 -7.78
N ALA A 62 -7.67 15.84 -8.43
CA ALA A 62 -8.83 15.17 -7.82
C ALA A 62 -8.58 13.69 -7.51
N LEU A 63 -7.75 12.98 -8.30
CA LEU A 63 -7.36 11.60 -8.03
C LEU A 63 -6.32 11.51 -6.89
N GLU A 64 -5.40 12.45 -6.80
CA GLU A 64 -4.41 12.54 -5.71
C GLU A 64 -5.09 12.81 -4.36
N ASP A 65 -6.11 13.68 -4.36
CA ASP A 65 -6.89 14.01 -3.17
C ASP A 65 -7.88 12.89 -2.76
N ALA A 66 -8.23 12.00 -3.70
CA ALA A 66 -9.17 10.92 -3.43
C ALA A 66 -8.62 9.92 -2.42
N GLY A 67 -9.45 9.57 -1.43
CA GLY A 67 -9.11 8.57 -0.41
C GLY A 67 -8.23 9.12 0.72
N GLU A 68 -8.23 10.43 0.98
CA GLU A 68 -7.43 11.02 2.06
C GLU A 68 -7.67 10.36 3.43
N MET A 69 -8.93 10.06 3.78
CA MET A 69 -9.25 9.37 5.03
C MET A 69 -8.64 7.96 5.08
N LEU A 70 -8.73 7.22 3.99
CA LEU A 70 -8.13 5.90 3.87
C LEU A 70 -6.61 5.98 4.03
N ASN A 71 -5.97 6.89 3.30
CA ASN A 71 -4.53 7.11 3.34
C ASN A 71 -4.06 7.49 4.75
N ARG A 72 -4.72 8.43 5.41
CA ARG A 72 -4.44 8.84 6.80
C ARG A 72 -4.54 7.65 7.77
N THR A 73 -5.54 6.80 7.61
CA THR A 73 -5.72 5.60 8.42
C THR A 73 -4.57 4.61 8.21
N LEU A 74 -4.19 4.33 6.97
CA LEU A 74 -3.14 3.37 6.62
C LEU A 74 -1.74 3.88 7.00
N LEU A 75 -1.46 5.18 6.81
CA LEU A 75 -0.22 5.82 7.24
C LEU A 75 -0.06 5.84 8.77
N THR A 76 -1.14 5.68 9.51
CA THR A 76 -1.11 5.50 10.96
C THR A 76 -0.97 4.02 11.33
N PHE A 77 -1.72 3.13 10.68
CA PHE A 77 -1.80 1.71 11.02
C PHE A 77 -0.49 0.95 10.76
N TYR A 78 0.03 1.01 9.54
CA TYR A 78 1.17 0.17 9.15
C TYR A 78 2.48 0.50 9.87
N PRO A 79 2.84 1.77 10.14
CA PRO A 79 4.00 2.07 10.97
C PRO A 79 3.90 1.53 12.39
N ILE A 80 2.72 1.62 13.03
CA ILE A 80 2.50 1.04 14.36
C ILE A 80 2.58 -0.47 14.30
N LEU A 81 1.92 -1.11 13.33
CA LEU A 81 1.99 -2.55 13.13
C LEU A 81 3.44 -3.03 12.98
N SER A 82 4.26 -2.29 12.26
CA SER A 82 5.66 -2.65 12.02
C SER A 82 6.56 -2.44 13.25
N ALA A 83 6.29 -1.42 14.08
CA ALA A 83 7.15 -1.04 15.19
C ALA A 83 6.75 -1.70 16.51
N ASP A 84 5.44 -1.86 16.76
CA ASP A 84 4.86 -2.33 18.04
C ASP A 84 3.56 -3.12 17.81
N GLY A 85 3.47 -3.85 16.69
CA GLY A 85 2.30 -4.64 16.35
C GLY A 85 2.19 -5.90 17.20
N ASP A 86 0.98 -6.17 17.69
CA ASP A 86 0.63 -7.41 18.37
C ASP A 86 -0.24 -8.33 17.49
N GLU A 87 -0.66 -9.47 18.04
CA GLU A 87 -1.47 -10.45 17.33
C GLU A 87 -2.82 -9.87 16.86
N GLU A 88 -3.46 -9.00 17.66
CA GLU A 88 -4.72 -8.36 17.26
C GLU A 88 -4.54 -7.46 16.03
N MET A 89 -3.47 -6.66 16.00
CA MET A 89 -3.14 -5.82 14.84
C MET A 89 -2.77 -6.66 13.61
N ASN A 90 -2.06 -7.78 13.79
CA ASN A 90 -1.79 -8.72 12.71
C ASN A 90 -3.09 -9.29 12.12
N GLN A 91 -4.06 -9.66 12.96
CA GLN A 91 -5.36 -10.14 12.50
C GLN A 91 -6.15 -9.06 11.77
N ILE A 92 -6.10 -7.80 12.22
CA ILE A 92 -6.70 -6.67 11.49
C ILE A 92 -6.05 -6.54 10.11
N SER A 93 -4.71 -6.57 10.03
CA SER A 93 -3.97 -6.51 8.77
C SER A 93 -4.41 -7.59 7.78
N LEU A 94 -4.56 -8.83 8.24
CA LEU A 94 -5.03 -9.94 7.40
C LEU A 94 -6.45 -9.73 6.86
N ARG A 95 -7.33 -9.06 7.62
CA ARG A 95 -8.70 -8.78 7.18
C ARG A 95 -8.80 -7.60 6.23
N ILE A 96 -7.98 -6.56 6.40
CA ILE A 96 -8.03 -5.37 5.54
C ILE A 96 -7.25 -5.55 4.23
N ALA A 97 -6.20 -6.37 4.20
CA ALA A 97 -5.33 -6.54 3.04
C ALA A 97 -6.08 -6.92 1.75
N PRO A 98 -7.00 -7.92 1.74
CA PRO A 98 -7.74 -8.26 0.53
C PRO A 98 -8.67 -7.12 0.07
N LYS A 99 -9.28 -6.36 0.99
CA LYS A 99 -10.13 -5.21 0.68
C LYS A 99 -9.34 -4.09 -0.01
N LEU A 100 -8.13 -3.82 0.49
CA LEU A 100 -7.23 -2.83 -0.09
C LEU A 100 -6.72 -3.27 -1.48
N ALA A 101 -6.42 -4.55 -1.65
CA ALA A 101 -6.01 -5.11 -2.93
C ALA A 101 -7.13 -4.99 -3.98
N GLU A 102 -8.37 -5.29 -3.60
CA GLU A 102 -9.54 -5.14 -4.46
C GLU A 102 -9.78 -3.68 -4.84
N HIS A 103 -9.73 -2.75 -3.86
CA HIS A 103 -9.86 -1.32 -4.10
C HIS A 103 -8.79 -0.81 -5.07
N SER A 104 -7.53 -1.17 -4.85
CA SER A 104 -6.41 -0.79 -5.73
C SER A 104 -6.59 -1.34 -7.16
N ALA A 105 -7.05 -2.59 -7.29
CA ALA A 105 -7.34 -3.19 -8.58
C ALA A 105 -8.49 -2.48 -9.30
N ASN A 106 -9.54 -2.10 -8.58
CA ASN A 106 -10.68 -1.36 -9.14
C ASN A 106 -10.27 0.00 -9.70
N ILE A 107 -9.33 0.69 -9.05
CA ILE A 107 -8.77 1.96 -9.56
C ILE A 107 -7.92 1.70 -10.80
N SER A 108 -6.93 0.83 -10.69
CA SER A 108 -5.94 0.62 -11.76
C SER A 108 -6.53 0.01 -13.04
N LEU A 109 -7.65 -0.72 -12.92
CA LEU A 109 -8.38 -1.32 -14.03
C LEU A 109 -9.57 -0.48 -14.51
N ASN A 110 -9.79 0.72 -13.94
CA ASN A 110 -10.89 1.58 -14.30
C ASN A 110 -10.62 2.24 -15.67
N GLU A 111 -11.28 1.75 -16.70
CA GLU A 111 -11.06 2.22 -18.06
C GLU A 111 -11.46 3.69 -18.26
N LYS A 112 -12.56 4.15 -17.63
CA LYS A 112 -12.99 5.56 -17.71
C LYS A 112 -11.96 6.49 -17.08
N LEU A 113 -11.40 6.10 -15.93
CA LEU A 113 -10.36 6.86 -15.26
C LEU A 113 -9.10 6.91 -16.12
N TRP A 114 -8.67 5.77 -16.67
CA TRP A 114 -7.56 5.69 -17.60
C TRP A 114 -7.71 6.63 -18.79
N GLN A 115 -8.88 6.67 -19.45
CA GLN A 115 -9.12 7.55 -20.58
C GLN A 115 -8.98 9.03 -20.19
N ARG A 116 -9.44 9.39 -19.01
CA ARG A 116 -9.28 10.77 -18.50
C ARG A 116 -7.82 11.11 -18.23
N VAL A 117 -7.09 10.25 -17.53
CA VAL A 117 -5.64 10.43 -17.25
C VAL A 117 -4.86 10.52 -18.57
N LYS A 118 -5.14 9.64 -19.51
CA LYS A 118 -4.51 9.62 -20.84
C LYS A 118 -4.75 10.92 -21.60
N GLU A 119 -5.99 11.44 -21.64
CA GLU A 119 -6.31 12.67 -22.33
C GLU A 119 -5.56 13.87 -21.73
N VAL A 120 -5.45 13.97 -20.39
CA VAL A 120 -4.66 15.03 -19.75
C VAL A 120 -3.18 14.90 -20.13
N TYR A 121 -2.63 13.69 -20.06
CA TYR A 121 -1.22 13.44 -20.36
C TYR A 121 -0.86 13.74 -21.83
N GLU A 122 -1.70 13.34 -22.79
CA GLU A 122 -1.48 13.61 -24.21
C GLU A 122 -1.51 15.12 -24.54
N ASN A 123 -2.22 15.91 -23.75
CA ASN A 123 -2.27 17.37 -23.91
C ASN A 123 -1.31 18.15 -23.00
N ARG A 124 -0.44 17.49 -22.25
CA ARG A 124 0.44 18.08 -21.22
C ARG A 124 1.28 19.26 -21.70
N ASP A 125 1.73 19.25 -22.96
CA ASP A 125 2.56 20.32 -23.52
C ASP A 125 1.79 21.65 -23.75
N LYS A 126 0.45 21.59 -23.66
CA LYS A 126 -0.44 22.75 -23.77
C LYS A 126 -0.88 23.29 -22.41
N LEU A 127 -0.50 22.60 -21.32
CA LEU A 127 -0.89 22.97 -19.96
C LEU A 127 0.23 23.80 -19.31
N ASP A 128 -0.17 24.84 -18.59
CA ASP A 128 0.77 25.64 -17.78
C ASP A 128 0.98 24.98 -16.42
N LEU A 129 1.73 23.87 -16.39
CA LEU A 129 2.03 23.10 -15.21
C LEU A 129 3.42 23.45 -14.67
N ASN A 130 3.54 23.53 -13.35
CA ASN A 130 4.82 23.63 -12.69
C ASN A 130 5.57 22.26 -12.70
N THR A 131 6.78 22.21 -12.17
CA THR A 131 7.62 20.99 -12.18
C THR A 131 7.00 19.83 -11.40
N GLU A 132 6.41 20.12 -10.24
CA GLU A 132 5.76 19.15 -9.39
C GLU A 132 4.52 18.55 -10.05
N GLN A 133 3.65 19.40 -10.60
CA GLN A 133 2.46 18.99 -11.34
C GLN A 133 2.79 18.15 -12.58
N LYS A 134 3.86 18.48 -13.31
CA LYS A 134 4.36 17.68 -14.44
C LYS A 134 4.82 16.30 -13.98
N THR A 135 5.48 16.24 -12.82
CA THR A 135 5.96 14.97 -12.23
C THR A 135 4.79 14.13 -11.79
N LEU A 136 3.81 14.71 -11.08
CA LEU A 136 2.60 14.02 -10.66
C LEU A 136 1.85 13.44 -11.87
N LEU A 137 1.56 14.24 -12.88
CA LEU A 137 0.89 13.81 -14.10
C LEU A 137 1.62 12.63 -14.77
N LYS A 138 2.95 12.74 -14.90
CA LYS A 138 3.77 11.69 -15.49
C LYS A 138 3.71 10.40 -14.66
N ASN A 139 3.85 10.50 -13.35
CA ASN A 139 3.85 9.33 -12.48
C ASN A 139 2.48 8.65 -12.47
N THR A 140 1.40 9.42 -12.45
CA THR A 140 0.03 8.89 -12.55
C THR A 140 -0.18 8.14 -13.86
N TYR A 141 0.18 8.75 -14.99
CA TYR A 141 0.10 8.10 -16.31
C TYR A 141 0.94 6.81 -16.36
N ASP A 142 2.19 6.86 -15.92
CA ASP A 142 3.10 5.71 -15.92
C ASP A 142 2.59 4.57 -15.03
N SER A 143 1.95 4.90 -13.90
CA SER A 143 1.34 3.92 -13.00
C SER A 143 0.23 3.13 -13.68
N PHE A 144 -0.71 3.82 -14.34
CA PHE A 144 -1.77 3.16 -15.11
C PHE A 144 -1.21 2.36 -16.29
N ALA A 145 -0.26 2.91 -17.03
CA ALA A 145 0.36 2.23 -18.17
C ALA A 145 1.07 0.94 -17.75
N ARG A 146 1.83 0.97 -16.65
CA ARG A 146 2.51 -0.22 -16.08
C ARG A 146 1.54 -1.25 -15.52
N SER A 147 0.36 -0.83 -15.07
CA SER A 147 -0.72 -1.73 -14.66
C SER A 147 -1.45 -2.36 -15.85
N GLY A 148 -1.01 -2.08 -17.08
CA GLY A 148 -1.56 -2.67 -18.31
C GLY A 148 -2.80 -1.96 -18.84
N ALA A 149 -3.10 -0.75 -18.35
CA ALA A 149 -4.26 0.01 -18.79
C ALA A 149 -4.21 0.42 -20.28
N ASN A 150 -3.00 0.53 -20.84
CA ASN A 150 -2.74 0.84 -22.24
C ASN A 150 -2.68 -0.38 -23.17
N LEU A 151 -2.85 -1.60 -22.62
CA LEU A 151 -2.82 -2.83 -23.40
C LEU A 151 -4.22 -3.23 -23.87
N GLU A 152 -4.31 -3.78 -25.09
CA GLU A 152 -5.55 -4.21 -25.70
C GLU A 152 -5.44 -5.66 -26.21
N GLY A 153 -6.58 -6.34 -26.38
CA GLY A 153 -6.67 -7.65 -27.00
C GLY A 153 -5.71 -8.69 -26.40
N ALA A 154 -4.95 -9.36 -27.28
CA ALA A 154 -4.04 -10.45 -26.90
C ALA A 154 -2.93 -10.03 -25.94
N ASP A 155 -2.43 -8.79 -26.05
CA ASP A 155 -1.38 -8.26 -25.16
C ASP A 155 -1.90 -8.07 -23.74
N ARG A 156 -3.14 -7.62 -23.59
CA ARG A 156 -3.81 -7.51 -22.27
C ARG A 156 -3.98 -8.88 -21.62
N ASP A 157 -4.36 -9.89 -22.40
CA ASP A 157 -4.51 -11.25 -21.88
C ASP A 157 -3.15 -11.90 -21.52
N ALA A 158 -2.12 -11.64 -22.32
CA ALA A 158 -0.76 -12.07 -22.01
C ALA A 158 -0.24 -11.41 -20.74
N TYR A 159 -0.45 -10.11 -20.57
CA TYR A 159 -0.08 -9.37 -19.37
C TYR A 159 -0.75 -9.94 -18.10
N ARG A 160 -2.06 -10.23 -18.16
CA ARG A 160 -2.79 -10.84 -17.04
C ARG A 160 -2.20 -12.18 -16.62
N LYS A 161 -1.83 -13.02 -17.58
CA LYS A 161 -1.20 -14.33 -17.32
C LYS A 161 0.17 -14.14 -16.65
N LEU A 162 0.99 -13.22 -17.15
CA LEU A 162 2.30 -12.91 -16.57
C LEU A 162 2.19 -12.37 -15.14
N GLN A 163 1.20 -11.52 -14.87
CA GLN A 163 0.96 -10.99 -13.53
C GLN A 163 0.54 -12.09 -12.54
N ALA A 164 -0.31 -13.02 -12.96
CA ALA A 164 -0.70 -14.15 -12.13
C ALA A 164 0.50 -15.06 -11.82
N GLU A 165 1.33 -15.37 -12.82
CA GLU A 165 2.56 -16.15 -12.67
C GLU A 165 3.57 -15.45 -11.77
N LEU A 166 3.76 -14.13 -11.93
CA LEU A 166 4.64 -13.32 -11.10
C LEU A 166 4.21 -13.36 -9.63
N SER A 167 2.91 -13.21 -9.36
CA SER A 167 2.36 -13.27 -8.00
C SER A 167 2.63 -14.62 -7.34
N GLU A 168 2.45 -15.73 -8.07
CA GLU A 168 2.74 -17.07 -7.59
C GLU A 168 4.25 -17.27 -7.30
N LEU A 169 5.11 -16.80 -8.20
CA LEU A 169 6.57 -16.91 -8.05
C LEU A 169 7.08 -16.06 -6.89
N THR A 170 6.53 -14.85 -6.68
CA THR A 170 6.87 -13.99 -5.56
C THR A 170 6.56 -14.69 -4.23
N LEU A 171 5.37 -15.26 -4.09
CA LEU A 171 4.98 -16.00 -2.90
C LEU A 171 5.90 -17.22 -2.65
N LYS A 172 6.24 -17.97 -3.70
CA LYS A 172 7.18 -19.09 -3.60
C LYS A 172 8.58 -18.65 -3.17
N PHE A 173 9.04 -17.51 -3.71
CA PHE A 173 10.33 -16.93 -3.35
C PHE A 173 10.38 -16.55 -1.87
N GLU A 174 9.36 -15.86 -1.37
CA GLU A 174 9.25 -15.48 0.04
C GLU A 174 9.25 -16.72 0.96
N GLN A 175 8.44 -17.73 0.63
CA GLN A 175 8.40 -18.99 1.38
C GLN A 175 9.75 -19.72 1.37
N ASN A 176 10.44 -19.72 0.23
CA ASN A 176 11.78 -20.34 0.13
C ASN A 176 12.81 -19.55 0.95
N THR A 177 12.76 -18.23 0.96
CA THR A 177 13.64 -17.40 1.78
C THR A 177 13.49 -17.72 3.26
N VAL A 178 12.24 -17.80 3.75
CA VAL A 178 11.96 -18.17 5.14
C VAL A 178 12.48 -19.59 5.46
N LYS A 179 12.21 -20.56 4.57
CA LYS A 179 12.69 -21.95 4.75
C LYS A 179 14.22 -22.05 4.75
N CYS A 180 14.88 -21.37 3.81
CA CYS A 180 16.34 -21.36 3.72
C CYS A 180 16.97 -20.71 4.96
N THR A 181 16.38 -19.62 5.47
CA THR A 181 16.86 -18.95 6.68
C THR A 181 16.68 -19.87 7.90
N ALA A 182 15.52 -20.52 8.02
CA ALA A 182 15.24 -21.44 9.12
C ALA A 182 16.09 -22.73 9.08
N ALA A 183 16.50 -23.17 7.89
CA ALA A 183 17.33 -24.35 7.69
C ALA A 183 18.84 -24.05 7.72
N TYR A 184 19.21 -22.75 7.81
CA TYR A 184 20.63 -22.39 7.83
C TYR A 184 21.25 -22.71 9.18
N GLU A 185 22.29 -23.54 9.15
CA GLU A 185 23.11 -23.89 10.30
C GLU A 185 24.58 -23.53 10.01
N LEU A 186 25.23 -22.89 10.96
CA LEU A 186 26.66 -22.61 10.91
C LEU A 186 27.36 -23.39 12.04
N TRP A 187 28.00 -24.50 11.67
CA TRP A 187 28.77 -25.29 12.61
C TRP A 187 30.17 -24.73 12.76
N LEU A 188 30.53 -24.33 13.98
CA LEU A 188 31.80 -23.72 14.33
C LEU A 188 32.70 -24.74 15.04
N THR A 189 33.97 -24.74 14.71
CA THR A 189 35.02 -25.46 15.46
C THR A 189 35.54 -24.59 16.61
N LYS A 190 36.30 -25.18 17.51
CA LYS A 190 36.92 -24.45 18.63
C LYS A 190 37.81 -23.30 18.19
N ASP A 191 38.50 -23.45 17.05
CA ASP A 191 39.38 -22.45 16.52
C ASP A 191 38.63 -21.25 15.92
N ASP A 192 37.38 -21.48 15.44
CA ASP A 192 36.51 -20.43 14.90
C ASP A 192 35.91 -19.53 16.00
N LEU A 193 36.00 -19.98 17.28
CA LEU A 193 35.48 -19.23 18.43
C LEU A 193 36.45 -18.18 18.97
N ALA A 194 37.69 -18.10 18.45
CA ALA A 194 38.70 -17.20 18.93
C ALA A 194 38.26 -15.71 18.77
N GLY A 195 38.27 -14.98 19.88
CA GLY A 195 37.88 -13.54 19.90
C GLY A 195 36.37 -13.31 20.10
N LEU A 196 35.55 -14.34 20.18
CA LEU A 196 34.14 -14.19 20.51
C LEU A 196 33.94 -13.96 22.02
N PRO A 197 32.97 -13.11 22.42
CA PRO A 197 32.57 -12.98 23.82
C PRO A 197 32.06 -14.31 24.39
N GLN A 198 32.33 -14.56 25.68
CA GLN A 198 31.93 -15.80 26.34
C GLN A 198 30.42 -16.07 26.23
N SER A 199 29.58 -15.04 26.33
CA SER A 199 28.13 -15.15 26.16
C SER A 199 27.72 -15.66 24.78
N THR A 200 28.45 -15.28 23.73
CA THR A 200 28.19 -15.74 22.35
C THR A 200 28.58 -17.22 22.20
N VAL A 201 29.70 -17.63 22.81
CA VAL A 201 30.12 -19.05 22.83
C VAL A 201 29.10 -19.92 23.56
N GLU A 202 28.60 -19.47 24.71
CA GLU A 202 27.61 -20.20 25.50
C GLU A 202 26.26 -20.31 24.74
N ALA A 203 25.83 -19.24 24.07
CA ALA A 203 24.61 -19.25 23.22
C ALA A 203 24.76 -20.23 22.05
N ALA A 204 25.92 -20.23 21.35
CA ALA A 204 26.20 -21.19 20.29
C ALA A 204 26.21 -22.64 20.80
N ALA A 205 26.80 -22.88 21.98
CA ALA A 205 26.83 -24.22 22.58
C ALA A 205 25.45 -24.70 23.05
N LEU A 206 24.54 -23.78 23.38
CA LEU A 206 23.14 -24.10 23.69
C LEU A 206 22.37 -24.47 22.41
N ALA A 207 22.48 -23.67 21.39
CA ALA A 207 21.85 -23.92 20.08
C ALA A 207 22.30 -25.24 19.44
N ALA A 208 23.56 -25.66 19.65
CA ALA A 208 24.10 -26.93 19.14
C ALA A 208 23.58 -28.18 19.86
N LYS A 209 22.75 -28.04 20.91
CA LYS A 209 22.17 -29.17 21.67
C LYS A 209 20.70 -29.44 21.33
N GLU A 210 20.07 -28.51 20.61
CA GLU A 210 18.71 -28.62 20.07
C GLU A 210 18.71 -29.33 18.71
#